data_943bae793b87ed002ee1083d7e6fef3a
#
_entry.id   943bae793b87ed002ee1083d7e6fef3a
#
_cell.length_a   1.000
_cell.length_b   1.000
_cell.length_c   1.000
_cell.angle_alpha   90.00
_cell.angle_beta   90.00
_cell.angle_gamma   90.00
#
_symmetry.space_group_name_H-M   'P 1'
#
loop_
_entity.id
_entity.type
_entity.pdbx_description
1 polymer ?
#
loop_
_entity_poly.entity_id
_entity_poly.type
_entity_poly.pdbx_seq_one_letter_code
_entity_poly.pdbx_strand_id
1 'polypeptide(L)'
;RINLQSRFQWPSFDAYQTYAASFDTYFRSAKSGLGLFVLSDIQGEGFISTSEIKGLYSYQLNMRNDWTVRFGTELGFGQKFYDWDKYVFLDQIDPITGDVSDQSFSEEARPESLQANYFDISSGILFASKSVYAGLSLRHMNRGNDGIILLNENRLSNGVPLMVSMQFGTQIDLNRGNKRNSTAFISPNVLIVKQGDFGQVNAGAYISSSFVFGGAWYRYSWTNADAAVLMVGVQSGIFKLGYSYDFTVSALQAYSSGGAHEIAVSFRFDQSDYFKSRAKKYNSIDCLQLFR
;
A
#
# COMPACT_ATOMS: atom_id res chain seq x y z
N ARG A 1 -3.08 16.11 -4.63
CA ARG A 1 -3.85 15.21 -3.77
C ARG A 1 -3.03 14.91 -2.53
N ILE A 2 -3.68 14.77 -1.37
CA ILE A 2 -3.08 14.28 -0.14
C ILE A 2 -3.86 13.04 0.27
N ASN A 3 -3.16 11.95 0.63
CA ASN A 3 -3.79 10.78 1.21
C ASN A 3 -3.11 10.46 2.55
N LEU A 4 -3.95 10.05 3.51
CA LEU A 4 -3.54 9.57 4.82
C LEU A 4 -4.19 8.20 5.02
N GLN A 5 -3.44 7.25 5.54
CA GLN A 5 -3.90 5.88 5.75
C GLN A 5 -3.35 5.35 7.07
N SER A 6 -4.18 4.61 7.78
CA SER A 6 -3.82 3.91 9.01
C SER A 6 -4.41 2.52 8.96
N ARG A 7 -3.60 1.50 9.24
CA ARG A 7 -3.97 0.09 9.25
C ARG A 7 -3.52 -0.57 10.54
N PHE A 8 -4.45 -1.25 11.19
CA PHE A 8 -4.24 -2.07 12.38
C PHE A 8 -4.58 -3.51 12.02
N GLN A 9 -3.57 -4.37 11.95
CA GLN A 9 -3.75 -5.78 11.61
C GLN A 9 -3.50 -6.63 12.84
N TRP A 10 -4.46 -7.52 13.11
CA TRP A 10 -4.50 -8.39 14.26
C TRP A 10 -4.39 -7.64 15.60
N PRO A 11 -5.32 -6.71 15.87
CA PRO A 11 -5.27 -5.86 17.05
C PRO A 11 -5.33 -6.63 18.37
N SER A 12 -5.82 -7.88 18.36
CA SER A 12 -5.81 -8.74 19.55
C SER A 12 -4.40 -9.12 20.01
N PHE A 13 -3.40 -8.94 19.15
CA PHE A 13 -1.99 -9.28 19.42
C PHE A 13 -1.07 -8.07 19.27
N ASP A 14 -1.61 -6.87 19.05
CA ASP A 14 -0.86 -5.65 18.67
C ASP A 14 0.21 -5.89 17.57
N ALA A 15 -0.12 -6.83 16.65
CA ALA A 15 0.88 -7.42 15.78
C ALA A 15 1.45 -6.45 14.76
N TYR A 16 0.59 -5.63 14.11
CA TYR A 16 1.05 -4.72 13.04
C TYR A 16 0.26 -3.42 13.05
N GLN A 17 0.98 -2.31 13.03
CA GLN A 17 0.43 -0.96 12.88
C GLN A 17 1.16 -0.25 11.76
N THR A 18 0.43 0.16 10.72
CA THR A 18 0.99 0.84 9.55
C THR A 18 0.34 2.20 9.39
N TYR A 19 1.16 3.24 9.25
CA TYR A 19 0.74 4.60 8.94
C TYR A 19 1.40 5.04 7.65
N ALA A 20 0.62 5.60 6.73
CA ALA A 20 1.13 6.11 5.47
C ALA A 20 0.55 7.49 5.17
N ALA A 21 1.38 8.33 4.59
CA ALA A 21 0.98 9.62 4.07
C ALA A 21 1.56 9.81 2.67
N SER A 22 0.77 10.39 1.75
CA SER A 22 1.27 10.74 0.43
C SER A 22 0.76 12.07 -0.04
N PHE A 23 1.59 12.76 -0.81
CA PHE A 23 1.24 13.95 -1.57
C PHE A 23 1.59 13.71 -3.03
N ASP A 24 0.70 14.06 -3.95
CA ASP A 24 0.98 14.03 -5.37
C ASP A 24 0.37 15.20 -6.12
N THR A 25 1.07 15.63 -7.15
CA THR A 25 0.64 16.70 -8.05
C THR A 25 1.00 16.38 -9.50
N TYR A 26 0.21 16.87 -10.44
CA TYR A 26 0.42 16.67 -11.87
C TYR A 26 0.56 18.01 -12.60
N PHE A 27 1.65 18.14 -13.34
CA PHE A 27 1.98 19.32 -14.15
C PHE A 27 1.60 19.05 -15.62
N ARG A 28 0.47 19.57 -16.06
CA ARG A 28 -0.07 19.33 -17.42
C ARG A 28 0.87 19.79 -18.53
N SER A 29 1.52 20.93 -18.36
CA SER A 29 2.48 21.47 -19.34
C SER A 29 3.68 20.58 -19.57
N ALA A 30 4.16 19.93 -18.51
CA ALA A 30 5.30 19.02 -18.53
C ALA A 30 4.88 17.56 -18.76
N LYS A 31 3.57 17.25 -18.78
CA LYS A 31 3.03 15.89 -18.84
C LYS A 31 3.63 14.99 -17.74
N SER A 32 3.97 15.57 -16.61
CA SER A 32 4.73 14.92 -15.54
C SER A 32 4.02 15.03 -14.20
N GLY A 33 4.14 14.01 -13.36
CA GLY A 33 3.69 14.01 -11.99
C GLY A 33 4.85 13.93 -11.03
N LEU A 34 4.73 14.60 -9.90
CA LEU A 34 5.62 14.48 -8.76
C LEU A 34 4.83 14.00 -7.56
N GLY A 35 5.45 13.18 -6.74
CA GLY A 35 4.87 12.69 -5.50
C GLY A 35 5.90 12.54 -4.40
N LEU A 36 5.39 12.53 -3.17
CA LEU A 36 6.10 12.20 -1.96
C LEU A 36 5.28 11.16 -1.20
N PHE A 37 5.94 10.14 -0.68
CA PHE A 37 5.32 9.10 0.13
C PHE A 37 6.15 8.88 1.39
N VAL A 38 5.47 8.75 2.53
CA VAL A 38 6.07 8.45 3.83
C VAL A 38 5.31 7.28 4.41
N LEU A 39 6.04 6.32 4.96
CA LEU A 39 5.53 5.13 5.64
C LEU A 39 6.18 5.01 7.01
N SER A 40 5.38 4.59 7.99
CA SER A 40 5.84 4.09 9.28
C SER A 40 5.11 2.77 9.56
N ASP A 41 5.87 1.71 9.74
CA ASP A 41 5.35 0.36 10.00
C ASP A 41 5.96 -0.17 11.30
N ILE A 42 5.11 -0.60 12.21
CA ILE A 42 5.46 -1.09 13.54
C ILE A 42 4.97 -2.53 13.63
N GLN A 43 5.88 -3.44 13.97
CA GLN A 43 5.61 -4.88 14.01
C GLN A 43 5.91 -5.44 15.40
N GLY A 44 5.03 -6.33 15.88
CA GLY A 44 5.21 -7.06 17.13
C GLY A 44 5.38 -6.13 18.33
N GLU A 45 4.38 -5.30 18.66
CA GLU A 45 4.44 -4.37 19.80
C GLU A 45 5.65 -3.39 19.75
N GLY A 46 6.22 -3.20 18.57
CA GLY A 46 7.37 -2.33 18.35
C GLY A 46 8.72 -3.02 18.45
N PHE A 47 8.80 -4.34 18.36
CA PHE A 47 10.06 -5.07 18.18
C PHE A 47 10.82 -4.62 16.95
N ILE A 48 10.09 -4.39 15.85
CA ILE A 48 10.63 -3.92 14.59
C ILE A 48 9.85 -2.68 14.16
N SER A 49 10.54 -1.61 13.86
CA SER A 49 9.96 -0.39 13.29
C SER A 49 10.63 -0.05 11.97
N THR A 50 9.84 0.16 10.92
CA THR A 50 10.34 0.56 9.61
C THR A 50 9.79 1.92 9.25
N SER A 51 10.65 2.85 8.88
CA SER A 51 10.27 4.18 8.40
C SER A 51 10.83 4.37 6.99
N GLU A 52 10.00 4.82 6.05
CA GLU A 52 10.41 5.06 4.67
C GLU A 52 9.95 6.44 4.19
N ILE A 53 10.79 7.09 3.43
CA ILE A 53 10.45 8.29 2.66
C ILE A 53 10.81 8.07 1.19
N LYS A 54 9.87 8.37 0.27
CA LYS A 54 10.04 8.09 -1.15
C LYS A 54 9.61 9.28 -1.99
N GLY A 55 10.46 9.66 -2.92
CA GLY A 55 10.17 10.62 -3.98
C GLY A 55 9.73 9.89 -5.25
N LEU A 56 8.64 10.34 -5.86
CA LEU A 56 8.06 9.72 -7.05
C LEU A 56 8.07 10.71 -8.21
N TYR A 57 8.41 10.22 -9.38
CA TYR A 57 8.29 10.95 -10.64
C TYR A 57 7.52 10.11 -11.65
N SER A 58 6.67 10.74 -12.44
CA SER A 58 6.00 10.06 -13.54
C SER A 58 5.92 10.93 -14.78
N TYR A 59 5.99 10.30 -15.96
CA TYR A 59 5.82 10.94 -17.25
C TYR A 59 4.70 10.28 -18.04
N GLN A 60 3.81 11.09 -18.61
CA GLN A 60 2.63 10.63 -19.34
C GLN A 60 2.77 10.83 -20.83
N LEU A 61 2.58 9.77 -21.61
CA LEU A 61 2.45 9.79 -23.05
C LEU A 61 0.99 9.56 -23.44
N ASN A 62 0.45 10.48 -24.23
CA ASN A 62 -0.89 10.31 -24.82
C ASN A 62 -0.75 9.61 -26.18
N MET A 63 -1.46 8.51 -26.34
CA MET A 63 -1.50 7.71 -27.56
C MET A 63 -2.79 8.00 -28.36
N ARG A 64 -2.92 7.40 -29.53
CA ARG A 64 -4.19 7.45 -30.32
C ARG A 64 -5.31 6.75 -29.58
N ASN A 65 -6.56 7.09 -29.92
CA ASN A 65 -7.77 6.44 -29.42
C ASN A 65 -7.94 6.49 -27.89
N ASP A 66 -7.62 7.64 -27.28
CA ASP A 66 -7.80 7.88 -25.83
C ASP A 66 -6.98 6.94 -24.91
N TRP A 67 -5.94 6.32 -25.44
CA TRP A 67 -4.98 5.58 -24.62
C TRP A 67 -3.89 6.49 -24.09
N THR A 68 -3.49 6.24 -22.87
CA THR A 68 -2.33 6.87 -22.24
C THR A 68 -1.39 5.82 -21.68
N VAL A 69 -0.10 6.09 -21.75
CA VAL A 69 0.94 5.32 -21.09
C VAL A 69 1.62 6.22 -20.09
N ARG A 70 1.76 5.77 -18.86
CA ARG A 70 2.49 6.49 -17.81
C ARG A 70 3.64 5.64 -17.33
N PHE A 71 4.84 6.20 -17.41
CA PHE A 71 6.03 5.65 -16.80
C PHE A 71 6.23 6.29 -15.44
N GLY A 72 6.59 5.52 -14.45
CA GLY A 72 6.86 5.98 -13.10
C GLY A 72 8.18 5.46 -12.58
N THR A 73 8.88 6.26 -11.79
CA THR A 73 10.04 5.85 -11.01
C THR A 73 9.89 6.38 -9.59
N GLU A 74 10.44 5.63 -8.66
CA GLU A 74 10.43 5.94 -7.23
C GLU A 74 11.84 5.75 -6.70
N LEU A 75 12.30 6.73 -5.92
CA LEU A 75 13.55 6.69 -5.18
C LEU A 75 13.22 6.84 -3.71
N GLY A 76 13.63 5.89 -2.90
CA GLY A 76 13.32 5.82 -1.50
C GLY A 76 14.55 5.70 -0.62
N PHE A 77 14.39 6.16 0.61
CA PHE A 77 15.27 5.88 1.72
C PHE A 77 14.45 5.25 2.84
N GLY A 78 14.92 4.12 3.34
CA GLY A 78 14.30 3.37 4.43
C GLY A 78 15.26 3.21 5.59
N GLN A 79 14.68 3.21 6.78
CA GLN A 79 15.34 2.91 8.03
C GLN A 79 14.55 1.84 8.75
N LYS A 80 15.21 0.78 9.18
CA LYS A 80 14.64 -0.29 9.99
C LYS A 80 15.35 -0.31 11.33
N PHE A 81 14.58 -0.26 12.41
CA PHE A 81 15.06 -0.29 13.78
C PHE A 81 14.55 -1.55 14.48
N TYR A 82 15.40 -2.15 15.27
CA TYR A 82 15.13 -3.34 16.07
C TYR A 82 15.27 -3.00 17.53
N ASP A 83 14.22 -3.14 18.30
CA ASP A 83 14.23 -2.91 19.75
C ASP A 83 14.72 -4.18 20.46
N TRP A 84 16.05 -4.25 20.65
CA TRP A 84 16.69 -5.41 21.26
C TRP A 84 16.21 -5.70 22.69
N ASP A 85 15.85 -4.66 23.41
CA ASP A 85 15.50 -4.78 24.83
C ASP A 85 14.09 -5.38 25.03
N LYS A 86 13.31 -5.50 23.94
CA LYS A 86 12.01 -6.17 23.94
C LYS A 86 12.08 -7.67 23.64
N TYR A 87 13.22 -8.16 23.15
CA TYR A 87 13.38 -9.58 22.85
C TYR A 87 13.61 -10.38 24.13
N VAL A 88 12.91 -11.50 24.23
CA VAL A 88 13.15 -12.50 25.29
C VAL A 88 13.85 -13.68 24.62
N PHE A 89 15.06 -13.97 25.10
CA PHE A 89 15.90 -15.06 24.60
C PHE A 89 15.70 -16.33 25.42
N LEU A 90 16.05 -17.47 24.86
CA LEU A 90 15.84 -18.77 25.50
C LEU A 90 16.59 -18.92 26.82
N ASP A 91 17.73 -18.28 26.97
CA ASP A 91 18.55 -18.25 28.19
C ASP A 91 17.91 -17.46 29.34
N GLN A 92 16.90 -16.63 29.04
CA GLN A 92 16.13 -15.86 30.01
C GLN A 92 14.88 -16.59 30.50
N ILE A 93 14.53 -17.73 29.88
CA ILE A 93 13.33 -18.52 30.22
C ILE A 93 13.70 -19.68 31.12
N ASP A 94 13.06 -19.78 32.28
CA ASP A 94 13.21 -20.95 33.15
C ASP A 94 12.66 -22.18 32.43
N PRO A 95 13.48 -23.22 32.18
CA PRO A 95 13.07 -24.40 31.43
C PRO A 95 12.04 -25.27 32.15
N ILE A 96 11.82 -25.05 33.46
CA ILE A 96 10.87 -25.82 34.29
C ILE A 96 9.54 -25.11 34.41
N THR A 97 9.57 -23.80 34.71
CA THR A 97 8.34 -23.01 34.93
C THR A 97 7.87 -22.28 33.67
N GLY A 98 8.75 -22.04 32.71
CA GLY A 98 8.47 -21.24 31.54
C GLY A 98 8.42 -19.71 31.82
N ASP A 99 8.74 -19.33 33.07
CA ASP A 99 8.72 -17.93 33.45
C ASP A 99 9.94 -17.18 32.93
N VAL A 100 9.76 -15.92 32.56
CA VAL A 100 10.86 -15.01 32.21
C VAL A 100 11.36 -14.35 33.47
N SER A 101 12.64 -14.50 33.79
CA SER A 101 13.24 -13.83 34.93
C SER A 101 13.52 -12.36 34.62
N ASP A 102 12.88 -11.44 35.30
CA ASP A 102 13.09 -9.98 35.18
C ASP A 102 14.55 -9.55 35.49
N GLN A 103 15.36 -10.42 36.03
CA GLN A 103 16.76 -10.14 36.39
C GLN A 103 17.78 -10.86 35.51
N SER A 104 17.35 -11.67 34.55
CA SER A 104 18.27 -12.38 33.67
C SER A 104 18.62 -11.51 32.46
N PHE A 105 19.88 -11.07 32.41
CA PHE A 105 20.45 -10.54 31.17
C PHE A 105 20.77 -11.71 30.24
N SER A 106 20.36 -11.61 28.97
CA SER A 106 20.74 -12.61 28.00
C SER A 106 22.24 -12.58 27.72
N GLU A 107 22.85 -13.75 27.53
CA GLU A 107 24.24 -13.91 27.06
C GLU A 107 24.34 -13.76 25.53
N GLU A 108 23.21 -13.61 24.83
CA GLU A 108 23.19 -13.40 23.39
C GLU A 108 23.90 -12.10 23.00
N ALA A 109 24.75 -12.22 21.99
CA ALA A 109 25.55 -11.06 21.54
C ALA A 109 24.64 -9.98 20.93
N ARG A 110 24.54 -8.85 21.60
CA ARG A 110 23.84 -7.67 21.07
C ARG A 110 24.55 -7.16 19.80
N PRO A 111 23.84 -6.97 18.69
CA PRO A 111 24.41 -6.38 17.47
C PRO A 111 25.02 -4.99 17.74
N GLU A 112 26.13 -4.66 17.06
CA GLU A 112 26.75 -3.34 17.17
C GLU A 112 25.81 -2.20 16.75
N SER A 113 24.96 -2.47 15.77
CA SER A 113 23.95 -1.53 15.31
C SER A 113 22.56 -2.19 15.36
N LEU A 114 21.61 -1.53 15.99
CA LEU A 114 20.20 -1.93 16.02
C LEU A 114 19.39 -1.29 14.87
N GLN A 115 20.07 -0.63 13.95
CA GLN A 115 19.47 0.14 12.90
C GLN A 115 20.11 -0.23 11.55
N ALA A 116 19.28 -0.50 10.55
CA ALA A 116 19.69 -0.66 9.16
C ALA A 116 19.10 0.47 8.32
N ASN A 117 19.93 1.08 7.48
CA ASN A 117 19.52 2.10 6.51
C ASN A 117 19.72 1.56 5.12
N TYR A 118 18.74 1.77 4.24
CA TYR A 118 18.80 1.29 2.86
C TYR A 118 18.20 2.27 1.87
N PHE A 119 18.69 2.22 0.64
CA PHE A 119 18.08 2.87 -0.51
C PHE A 119 17.15 1.91 -1.23
N ASP A 120 16.06 2.45 -1.78
CA ASP A 120 15.09 1.71 -2.57
C ASP A 120 14.85 2.38 -3.92
N ILE A 121 14.90 1.58 -4.97
CA ILE A 121 14.64 2.02 -6.35
C ILE A 121 13.52 1.17 -6.90
N SER A 122 12.49 1.84 -7.40
CA SER A 122 11.31 1.20 -7.97
C SER A 122 10.94 1.86 -9.30
N SER A 123 10.29 1.10 -10.17
CA SER A 123 9.81 1.59 -11.46
C SER A 123 8.50 0.94 -11.83
N GLY A 124 7.72 1.58 -12.70
CA GLY A 124 6.46 1.02 -13.16
C GLY A 124 5.97 1.63 -14.46
N ILE A 125 5.03 0.94 -15.07
CA ILE A 125 4.33 1.38 -16.27
C ILE A 125 2.84 1.15 -16.09
N LEU A 126 2.05 2.13 -16.50
CA LEU A 126 0.59 2.07 -16.49
C LEU A 126 0.05 2.39 -17.88
N PHE A 127 -0.71 1.48 -18.43
CA PHE A 127 -1.53 1.66 -19.62
C PHE A 127 -2.96 1.96 -19.16
N ALA A 128 -3.55 3.01 -19.66
CA ALA A 128 -4.91 3.38 -19.30
C ALA A 128 -5.68 3.95 -20.49
N SER A 129 -6.98 3.66 -20.52
CA SER A 129 -7.97 4.28 -21.40
C SER A 129 -9.09 4.89 -20.55
N LYS A 130 -10.20 5.29 -21.17
CA LYS A 130 -11.36 5.83 -20.43
C LYS A 130 -11.99 4.84 -19.46
N SER A 131 -11.91 3.55 -19.72
CA SER A 131 -12.61 2.53 -18.96
C SER A 131 -11.76 1.35 -18.51
N VAL A 132 -10.55 1.18 -19.03
CA VAL A 132 -9.70 0.02 -18.73
C VAL A 132 -8.31 0.48 -18.39
N TYR A 133 -7.66 -0.18 -17.43
CA TYR A 133 -6.26 0.03 -17.13
C TYR A 133 -5.52 -1.27 -16.85
N ALA A 134 -4.22 -1.25 -17.12
CA ALA A 134 -3.30 -2.34 -16.80
C ALA A 134 -1.97 -1.71 -16.34
N GLY A 135 -1.43 -2.18 -15.24
CA GLY A 135 -0.18 -1.68 -14.68
C GLY A 135 0.76 -2.81 -14.31
N LEU A 136 2.05 -2.52 -14.43
CA LEU A 136 3.15 -3.36 -13.96
C LEU A 136 4.06 -2.49 -13.11
N SER A 137 4.47 -2.96 -11.94
CA SER A 137 5.49 -2.30 -11.14
C SER A 137 6.53 -3.29 -10.61
N LEU A 138 7.76 -2.79 -10.53
CA LEU A 138 8.92 -3.47 -9.98
C LEU A 138 9.41 -2.63 -8.81
N ARG A 139 9.37 -3.17 -7.59
CA ARG A 139 9.87 -2.50 -6.39
C ARG A 139 11.08 -3.24 -5.83
N HIS A 140 11.91 -2.52 -5.09
CA HIS A 140 13.15 -3.04 -4.51
C HIS A 140 14.12 -3.58 -5.59
N MET A 141 14.24 -2.85 -6.72
CA MET A 141 15.07 -3.25 -7.86
C MET A 141 16.56 -3.37 -7.51
N ASN A 142 17.03 -2.55 -6.57
CA ASN A 142 18.40 -2.55 -6.08
C ASN A 142 18.64 -3.51 -4.91
N ARG A 143 17.59 -4.21 -4.43
CA ARG A 143 17.65 -5.14 -3.29
C ARG A 143 18.41 -4.55 -2.09
N GLY A 144 17.96 -3.37 -1.62
CA GLY A 144 18.57 -2.69 -0.47
C GLY A 144 18.68 -3.62 0.75
N ASN A 145 19.81 -3.59 1.43
CA ASN A 145 20.03 -4.40 2.63
C ASN A 145 19.36 -3.75 3.84
N ASP A 146 18.35 -4.42 4.39
CA ASP A 146 17.58 -3.99 5.56
C ASP A 146 17.89 -4.81 6.83
N GLY A 147 18.85 -5.74 6.76
CA GLY A 147 19.26 -6.58 7.89
C GLY A 147 20.30 -5.92 8.78
N ILE A 148 20.19 -6.12 10.10
CA ILE A 148 21.21 -5.73 11.08
C ILE A 148 22.13 -6.88 11.49
N ILE A 149 21.68 -8.11 11.32
CA ILE A 149 22.46 -9.30 11.70
C ILE A 149 23.18 -9.82 10.46
N LEU A 150 24.48 -9.61 10.42
CA LEU A 150 25.37 -10.26 9.47
C LEU A 150 25.64 -11.70 9.93
N LEU A 151 24.66 -12.56 9.83
CA LEU A 151 24.87 -13.99 10.08
C LEU A 151 25.65 -14.59 8.91
N ASN A 152 26.96 -14.62 9.04
CA ASN A 152 27.94 -15.16 8.08
C ASN A 152 27.91 -14.52 6.68
N GLU A 153 29.04 -14.03 6.23
CA GLU A 153 29.28 -13.28 4.98
C GLU A 153 28.68 -13.87 3.70
N ASN A 154 28.08 -15.04 3.74
CA ASN A 154 27.68 -15.78 2.55
C ASN A 154 26.20 -16.11 2.38
N ARG A 155 25.26 -15.84 3.32
CA ARG A 155 23.93 -16.43 3.13
C ARG A 155 22.67 -15.67 3.57
N LEU A 156 22.68 -14.58 4.32
CA LEU A 156 21.43 -14.05 4.89
C LEU A 156 21.06 -12.62 4.52
N SER A 157 21.89 -11.90 3.82
CA SER A 157 21.57 -10.55 3.37
C SER A 157 21.50 -10.45 1.85
N ASN A 158 20.54 -11.15 1.25
CA ASN A 158 20.20 -10.89 -0.15
C ASN A 158 19.43 -9.58 -0.36
N GLY A 159 19.32 -8.76 0.71
CA GLY A 159 18.50 -7.55 0.74
C GLY A 159 17.01 -7.82 0.59
N VAL A 160 16.21 -6.77 0.56
CA VAL A 160 14.77 -6.86 0.33
C VAL A 160 14.50 -7.49 -1.05
N PRO A 161 13.76 -8.61 -1.14
CA PRO A 161 13.53 -9.27 -2.43
C PRO A 161 12.77 -8.38 -3.41
N LEU A 162 13.10 -8.50 -4.70
CA LEU A 162 12.36 -7.83 -5.76
C LEU A 162 10.87 -8.15 -5.67
N MET A 163 10.04 -7.10 -5.62
CA MET A 163 8.59 -7.24 -5.68
C MET A 163 8.07 -6.86 -7.06
N VAL A 164 7.36 -7.79 -7.67
CA VAL A 164 6.65 -7.59 -8.93
C VAL A 164 5.17 -7.51 -8.64
N SER A 165 4.50 -6.45 -9.11
CA SER A 165 3.05 -6.37 -9.02
C SER A 165 2.42 -6.03 -10.37
N MET A 166 1.32 -6.70 -10.67
CA MET A 166 0.49 -6.49 -11.85
C MET A 166 -0.91 -6.13 -11.40
N GLN A 167 -1.48 -5.09 -12.00
CA GLN A 167 -2.84 -4.67 -11.71
C GLN A 167 -3.64 -4.51 -13.00
N PHE A 168 -4.88 -4.94 -12.95
CA PHE A 168 -5.85 -4.83 -14.04
C PHE A 168 -7.18 -4.36 -13.48
N GLY A 169 -7.86 -3.51 -14.21
CA GLY A 169 -9.18 -3.08 -13.81
C GLY A 169 -9.95 -2.42 -14.94
N THR A 170 -11.26 -2.32 -14.73
CA THR A 170 -12.16 -1.63 -15.65
C THR A 170 -13.16 -0.81 -14.86
N GLN A 171 -13.70 0.21 -15.50
CA GLN A 171 -14.80 1.00 -14.98
C GLN A 171 -16.01 0.85 -15.92
N ILE A 172 -17.14 0.44 -15.37
CA ILE A 172 -18.40 0.22 -16.08
C ILE A 172 -19.41 1.22 -15.54
N ASP A 173 -19.79 2.20 -16.35
CA ASP A 173 -20.77 3.20 -15.98
C ASP A 173 -22.17 2.58 -15.90
N LEU A 174 -22.84 2.72 -14.76
CA LEU A 174 -24.17 2.15 -14.50
C LEU A 174 -25.31 3.02 -15.06
N ASN A 175 -25.06 4.31 -15.31
CA ASN A 175 -26.07 5.28 -15.76
C ASN A 175 -25.93 5.65 -17.24
N ARG A 176 -26.13 4.72 -18.14
CA ARG A 176 -26.04 4.92 -19.60
C ARG A 176 -27.09 5.82 -20.24
N GLY A 177 -28.10 6.30 -19.50
CA GLY A 177 -29.25 7.02 -20.09
C GLY A 177 -29.58 8.39 -19.48
N ASN A 178 -29.12 8.72 -18.30
CA ASN A 178 -29.55 9.93 -17.59
C ASN A 178 -28.36 10.87 -17.37
N LYS A 179 -28.20 11.86 -18.24
CA LYS A 179 -27.13 12.88 -18.20
C LYS A 179 -27.24 13.86 -17.03
N ARG A 180 -28.20 13.71 -16.14
CA ARG A 180 -28.41 14.58 -14.99
C ARG A 180 -27.99 13.85 -13.70
N ASN A 181 -26.82 14.10 -13.20
CA ASN A 181 -26.40 14.05 -11.79
C ASN A 181 -26.05 12.74 -11.11
N SER A 182 -25.88 11.55 -11.73
CA SER A 182 -25.25 10.47 -10.98
C SER A 182 -24.16 9.77 -11.79
N THR A 183 -22.94 9.91 -11.33
CA THR A 183 -21.76 9.17 -11.82
C THR A 183 -21.62 7.86 -11.06
N ALA A 184 -22.67 6.99 -11.14
CA ALA A 184 -22.56 5.68 -10.54
C ALA A 184 -21.81 4.73 -11.49
N PHE A 185 -20.84 4.02 -10.97
CA PHE A 185 -20.08 3.03 -11.71
C PHE A 185 -19.69 1.86 -10.83
N ILE A 186 -19.42 0.72 -11.44
CA ILE A 186 -18.77 -0.43 -10.82
C ILE A 186 -17.37 -0.61 -11.44
N SER A 187 -16.40 -0.93 -10.60
CA SER A 187 -15.00 -1.15 -11.03
C SER A 187 -14.48 -2.48 -10.51
N PRO A 188 -14.62 -3.56 -11.30
CA PRO A 188 -13.89 -4.80 -11.04
C PRO A 188 -12.39 -4.60 -11.27
N ASN A 189 -11.58 -5.21 -10.38
CA ASN A 189 -10.13 -5.13 -10.47
C ASN A 189 -9.45 -6.37 -9.88
N VAL A 190 -8.22 -6.59 -10.34
CA VAL A 190 -7.35 -7.66 -9.88
C VAL A 190 -5.96 -7.10 -9.67
N LEU A 191 -5.35 -7.46 -8.55
CA LEU A 191 -3.96 -7.18 -8.22
C LEU A 191 -3.25 -8.49 -7.93
N ILE A 192 -2.12 -8.72 -8.59
CA ILE A 192 -1.23 -9.86 -8.40
C ILE A 192 0.09 -9.33 -7.89
N VAL A 193 0.60 -9.87 -6.79
CA VAL A 193 1.88 -9.49 -6.18
C VAL A 193 2.73 -10.74 -5.97
N LYS A 194 4.02 -10.62 -6.29
CA LYS A 194 5.05 -11.63 -6.05
C LYS A 194 6.28 -10.95 -5.45
N GLN A 195 6.75 -11.45 -4.30
CA GLN A 195 7.99 -11.00 -3.66
C GLN A 195 8.69 -12.18 -2.98
N GLY A 196 9.88 -12.52 -3.42
CA GLY A 196 10.55 -13.73 -2.94
C GLY A 196 9.66 -14.97 -3.10
N ASP A 197 9.42 -15.70 -2.03
CA ASP A 197 8.51 -16.85 -2.00
C ASP A 197 7.05 -16.47 -1.76
N PHE A 198 6.79 -15.24 -1.30
CA PHE A 198 5.45 -14.73 -1.08
C PHE A 198 4.77 -14.39 -2.41
N GLY A 199 3.54 -14.82 -2.55
CA GLY A 199 2.69 -14.46 -3.70
C GLY A 199 1.24 -14.35 -3.27
N GLN A 200 0.56 -13.34 -3.86
CA GLN A 200 -0.83 -13.06 -3.50
C GLN A 200 -1.61 -12.54 -4.70
N VAL A 201 -2.89 -12.88 -4.75
CA VAL A 201 -3.87 -12.36 -5.70
C VAL A 201 -5.01 -11.71 -4.91
N ASN A 202 -5.32 -10.46 -5.23
CA ASN A 202 -6.51 -9.79 -4.73
C ASN A 202 -7.45 -9.56 -5.92
N ALA A 203 -8.67 -10.06 -5.84
CA ALA A 203 -9.69 -9.87 -6.86
C ALA A 203 -10.99 -9.37 -6.22
N GLY A 204 -11.61 -8.38 -6.84
CA GLY A 204 -12.83 -7.81 -6.31
C GLY A 204 -13.38 -6.68 -7.13
N ALA A 205 -14.33 -5.96 -6.58
CA ALA A 205 -14.94 -4.80 -7.22
C ALA A 205 -15.37 -3.77 -6.18
N TYR A 206 -15.40 -2.51 -6.59
CA TYR A 206 -16.07 -1.49 -5.83
C TYR A 206 -17.13 -0.77 -6.68
N ILE A 207 -18.16 -0.28 -6.01
CA ILE A 207 -19.23 0.54 -6.58
C ILE A 207 -19.08 1.93 -5.98
N SER A 208 -19.17 2.93 -6.82
CA SER A 208 -19.22 4.33 -6.40
C SER A 208 -20.49 4.98 -6.91
N SER A 209 -21.11 5.77 -6.07
CA SER A 209 -22.22 6.68 -6.40
C SER A 209 -21.82 8.09 -5.97
N SER A 210 -22.69 9.07 -6.16
CA SER A 210 -22.35 10.50 -5.98
C SER A 210 -21.57 10.83 -4.70
N PHE A 211 -21.97 10.28 -3.56
CA PHE A 211 -21.34 10.59 -2.27
C PHE A 211 -20.97 9.36 -1.44
N VAL A 212 -21.38 8.15 -1.85
CA VAL A 212 -21.02 6.90 -1.17
C VAL A 212 -20.30 5.95 -2.10
N PHE A 213 -19.42 5.15 -1.55
CA PHE A 213 -18.80 4.05 -2.24
C PHE A 213 -18.64 2.85 -1.31
N GLY A 214 -18.57 1.67 -1.88
CA GLY A 214 -18.33 0.44 -1.15
C GLY A 214 -17.78 -0.63 -2.07
N GLY A 215 -17.18 -1.67 -1.51
CA GLY A 215 -16.60 -2.72 -2.31
C GLY A 215 -16.29 -3.96 -1.51
N ALA A 216 -15.99 -5.03 -2.24
CA ALA A 216 -15.59 -6.30 -1.66
C ALA A 216 -14.46 -6.92 -2.51
N TRP A 217 -13.49 -7.49 -1.82
CA TRP A 217 -12.36 -8.20 -2.41
C TRP A 217 -12.12 -9.51 -1.69
N TYR A 218 -11.59 -10.46 -2.43
CA TYR A 218 -11.03 -11.68 -1.89
C TYR A 218 -9.51 -11.67 -2.12
N ARG A 219 -8.76 -11.91 -1.05
CA ARG A 219 -7.32 -12.06 -1.05
C ARG A 219 -6.99 -13.54 -0.92
N TYR A 220 -6.17 -14.01 -1.83
CA TYR A 220 -5.64 -15.36 -1.82
C TYR A 220 -4.12 -15.30 -1.84
N SER A 221 -3.48 -15.84 -0.81
CA SER A 221 -2.04 -16.09 -0.79
C SER A 221 -1.78 -17.50 -1.34
N TRP A 222 -0.69 -17.68 -2.06
CA TRP A 222 -0.41 -18.94 -2.75
C TRP A 222 -0.30 -20.15 -1.85
N THR A 223 0.00 -19.96 -0.58
CA THR A 223 0.10 -21.01 0.43
C THR A 223 -1.19 -21.23 1.21
N ASN A 224 -2.10 -20.23 1.25
CA ASN A 224 -3.34 -20.31 2.01
C ASN A 224 -4.32 -19.20 1.61
N ALA A 225 -5.63 -19.44 1.73
CA ALA A 225 -6.65 -18.41 1.71
C ALA A 225 -6.39 -17.41 2.85
N ASP A 226 -6.42 -16.12 2.57
CA ASP A 226 -5.98 -15.11 3.51
C ASP A 226 -7.14 -14.28 4.08
N ALA A 227 -7.85 -13.51 3.24
CA ALA A 227 -8.89 -12.64 3.73
C ALA A 227 -10.01 -12.34 2.72
N ALA A 228 -11.20 -12.11 3.23
CA ALA A 228 -12.27 -11.39 2.57
C ALA A 228 -12.26 -9.94 3.07
N VAL A 229 -12.18 -8.97 2.18
CA VAL A 229 -12.08 -7.56 2.50
C VAL A 229 -13.38 -6.86 2.13
N LEU A 230 -13.99 -6.15 3.07
CA LEU A 230 -15.14 -5.27 2.83
C LEU A 230 -14.73 -3.82 3.06
N MET A 231 -15.16 -2.94 2.17
CA MET A 231 -14.89 -1.51 2.25
C MET A 231 -16.17 -0.70 2.08
N VAL A 232 -16.28 0.37 2.87
CA VAL A 232 -17.33 1.40 2.74
C VAL A 232 -16.72 2.78 2.90
N GLY A 233 -17.34 3.79 2.31
CA GLY A 233 -16.86 5.15 2.48
C GLY A 233 -17.79 6.21 1.92
N VAL A 234 -17.43 7.44 2.21
CA VAL A 234 -18.13 8.65 1.78
C VAL A 234 -17.19 9.59 1.04
N GLN A 235 -17.72 10.32 0.08
CA GLN A 235 -17.00 11.35 -0.66
C GLN A 235 -17.87 12.59 -0.86
N SER A 236 -17.28 13.76 -0.64
CA SER A 236 -17.96 15.04 -0.85
C SER A 236 -16.94 16.11 -1.23
N GLY A 237 -17.13 16.73 -2.37
CA GLY A 237 -16.22 17.74 -2.89
C GLY A 237 -14.79 17.24 -2.99
N ILE A 238 -13.89 17.84 -2.21
CA ILE A 238 -12.46 17.48 -2.16
C ILE A 238 -12.15 16.31 -1.21
N PHE A 239 -13.08 15.96 -0.33
CA PHE A 239 -12.89 15.01 0.76
C PHE A 239 -13.38 13.62 0.39
N LYS A 240 -12.61 12.59 0.73
CA LYS A 240 -12.99 11.19 0.64
C LYS A 240 -12.50 10.45 1.88
N LEU A 241 -13.41 9.75 2.56
CA LEU A 241 -13.13 8.91 3.73
C LEU A 241 -13.57 7.49 3.43
N GLY A 242 -12.69 6.54 3.68
CA GLY A 242 -12.96 5.11 3.54
C GLY A 242 -12.57 4.35 4.79
N TYR A 243 -13.31 3.31 5.07
CA TYR A 243 -13.00 2.31 6.08
C TYR A 243 -13.09 0.93 5.43
N SER A 244 -12.09 0.08 5.70
CA SER A 244 -12.14 -1.33 5.30
C SER A 244 -11.87 -2.25 6.49
N TYR A 245 -12.44 -3.44 6.40
CA TYR A 245 -12.23 -4.53 7.33
C TYR A 245 -11.87 -5.80 6.58
N ASP A 246 -10.77 -6.42 6.99
CA ASP A 246 -10.30 -7.69 6.45
C ASP A 246 -10.73 -8.83 7.39
N PHE A 247 -11.65 -9.66 6.92
CA PHE A 247 -12.03 -10.90 7.59
C PHE A 247 -10.99 -11.96 7.28
N THR A 248 -10.19 -12.36 8.26
CA THR A 248 -9.24 -13.45 8.13
C THR A 248 -9.98 -14.76 7.91
N VAL A 249 -9.78 -15.42 6.77
CA VAL A 249 -10.40 -16.71 6.42
C VAL A 249 -9.40 -17.87 6.44
N SER A 250 -8.16 -17.59 6.83
CA SER A 250 -7.09 -18.58 7.03
C SER A 250 -7.24 -19.33 8.37
N ALA A 251 -6.33 -20.28 8.62
CA ALA A 251 -6.27 -21.05 9.86
C ALA A 251 -6.17 -20.18 11.13
N LEU A 252 -5.75 -18.91 11.02
CA LEU A 252 -5.62 -17.98 12.14
C LEU A 252 -6.96 -17.47 12.67
N GLN A 253 -8.05 -17.84 12.12
CA GLN A 253 -9.45 -17.47 12.43
C GLN A 253 -9.68 -15.99 12.85
N ALA A 254 -10.67 -15.34 12.26
CA ALA A 254 -10.98 -13.92 12.53
C ALA A 254 -11.29 -13.64 14.01
N TYR A 255 -11.85 -14.62 14.74
CA TYR A 255 -12.24 -14.46 16.14
C TYR A 255 -11.02 -14.30 17.07
N SER A 256 -9.91 -14.98 16.80
CA SER A 256 -8.70 -14.90 17.62
C SER A 256 -7.80 -13.72 17.26
N SER A 257 -7.77 -13.32 15.98
CA SER A 257 -6.87 -12.28 15.49
C SER A 257 -7.47 -10.87 15.50
N GLY A 258 -8.81 -10.75 15.48
CA GLY A 258 -9.50 -9.47 15.32
C GLY A 258 -9.48 -8.93 13.88
N GLY A 259 -8.96 -9.69 12.89
CA GLY A 259 -8.88 -9.28 11.50
C GLY A 259 -7.93 -8.10 11.26
N ALA A 260 -8.25 -7.23 10.30
CA ALA A 260 -7.52 -5.98 10.10
C ALA A 260 -8.48 -4.82 9.81
N HIS A 261 -8.23 -3.69 10.45
CA HIS A 261 -8.98 -2.45 10.29
C HIS A 261 -8.12 -1.43 9.54
N GLU A 262 -8.70 -0.76 8.56
CA GLU A 262 -8.01 0.28 7.82
C GLU A 262 -8.90 1.52 7.64
N ILE A 263 -8.34 2.69 7.90
CA ILE A 263 -8.97 3.99 7.67
C ILE A 263 -8.13 4.75 6.67
N ALA A 264 -8.76 5.29 5.63
CA ALA A 264 -8.11 6.12 4.63
C ALA A 264 -8.85 7.43 4.43
N VAL A 265 -8.10 8.53 4.43
CA VAL A 265 -8.59 9.89 4.16
C VAL A 265 -7.87 10.45 2.96
N SER A 266 -8.61 11.01 1.99
CA SER A 266 -8.05 11.63 0.80
C SER A 266 -8.62 13.03 0.58
N PHE A 267 -7.72 14.00 0.34
CA PHE A 267 -8.05 15.36 -0.07
C PHE A 267 -7.67 15.55 -1.53
N ARG A 268 -8.67 15.72 -2.41
CA ARG A 268 -8.51 15.85 -3.86
C ARG A 268 -8.79 17.28 -4.31
N PHE A 269 -7.77 18.11 -4.33
CA PHE A 269 -7.89 19.54 -4.67
C PHE A 269 -8.29 19.78 -6.12
N ASP A 270 -8.06 18.83 -7.04
CA ASP A 270 -8.52 18.86 -8.43
C ASP A 270 -10.06 18.91 -8.54
N GLN A 271 -10.77 18.44 -7.52
CA GLN A 271 -12.22 18.49 -7.42
C GLN A 271 -12.77 19.83 -6.89
N SER A 272 -11.92 20.75 -6.46
CA SER A 272 -12.34 22.08 -6.03
C SER A 272 -12.86 22.91 -7.21
N ASP A 273 -13.82 23.80 -6.95
CA ASP A 273 -14.41 24.66 -8.00
C ASP A 273 -13.36 25.56 -8.69
N TYR A 274 -12.33 25.96 -7.95
CA TYR A 274 -11.20 26.72 -8.46
C TYR A 274 -10.44 25.96 -9.57
N PHE A 275 -10.13 24.68 -9.35
CA PHE A 275 -9.42 23.88 -10.35
C PHE A 275 -10.35 23.40 -11.48
N LYS A 276 -11.61 23.08 -11.18
CA LYS A 276 -12.61 22.73 -12.21
C LYS A 276 -12.83 23.85 -13.24
N SER A 277 -12.85 25.11 -12.81
CA SER A 277 -13.01 26.25 -13.70
C SER A 277 -11.83 26.41 -14.66
N ARG A 278 -10.61 26.12 -14.21
CA ARG A 278 -9.40 26.13 -15.06
C ARG A 278 -9.30 24.90 -15.97
N ALA A 279 -9.77 23.72 -15.52
CA ALA A 279 -9.74 22.50 -16.31
C ALA A 279 -10.64 22.53 -17.54
N LYS A 280 -11.77 23.24 -17.51
CA LYS A 280 -12.65 23.45 -18.68
C LYS A 280 -11.95 24.09 -19.88
N LYS A 281 -10.83 24.74 -19.69
CA LYS A 281 -10.07 25.44 -20.75
C LYS A 281 -9.14 24.50 -21.54
N TYR A 282 -8.94 23.27 -21.08
CA TYR A 282 -8.04 22.30 -21.71
C TYR A 282 -8.76 20.95 -21.85
N ASN A 283 -9.13 20.62 -23.09
CA ASN A 283 -9.65 19.29 -23.46
C ASN A 283 -8.55 18.22 -23.32
N SER A 284 -8.06 17.94 -22.14
CA SER A 284 -7.15 16.83 -21.93
C SER A 284 -7.91 15.64 -21.36
N ILE A 285 -7.75 14.49 -21.97
CA ILE A 285 -8.17 13.20 -21.44
C ILE A 285 -7.34 12.99 -20.17
N ASP A 286 -7.99 13.16 -19.06
CA ASP A 286 -7.36 13.05 -17.76
C ASP A 286 -7.46 11.58 -17.36
N CYS A 287 -6.31 10.91 -17.22
CA CYS A 287 -6.24 9.54 -16.70
C CYS A 287 -6.89 9.41 -15.30
N LEU A 288 -7.09 10.55 -14.64
CA LEU A 288 -7.78 10.69 -13.37
C LEU A 288 -9.28 10.35 -13.41
N GLN A 289 -9.91 10.18 -14.58
CA GLN A 289 -11.30 9.74 -14.66
C GLN A 289 -11.50 8.31 -14.15
N LEU A 290 -10.48 7.45 -14.28
CA LEU A 290 -10.51 6.08 -13.77
C LEU A 290 -10.38 5.99 -12.24
N PHE A 291 -9.91 7.05 -11.59
CA PHE A 291 -9.68 7.09 -10.14
C PHE A 291 -10.49 8.20 -9.43
N ARG A 292 -11.54 8.69 -10.09
CA ARG A 292 -12.46 9.71 -9.56
C ARG A 292 -13.42 9.18 -8.52
#